data_a1219613fa5b7b7109865d83e6e6c998
#
_entry.id   a1219613fa5b7b7109865d83e6e6c998
#
_cell.length_a   1.000
_cell.length_b   1.000
_cell.length_c   1.000
_cell.angle_alpha   90.00
_cell.angle_beta   90.00
_cell.angle_gamma   90.00
#
_symmetry.space_group_name_H-M   'P 1'
#
loop_
_entity.id
_entity.type
_entity.pdbx_description
1 polymer ?
#
loop_
_entity_poly.entity_id
_entity_poly.type
_entity_poly.pdbx_seq_one_letter_code
_entity_poly.pdbx_strand_id
1 'polypeptide(L)'
;LHFTGWGLSAEGMLKPDVTLPGGNIYSAIPDGSYDMDSGTSMATPHAAGATTLIKQALEQRFPQYSPEQIHTLLRQLVMSTAKPHKDKESNTYSSVRQQGSGLMDAAGAAFGNLYVTGKGNDSSLTLGNVNESFTFNVTVHNLGSEAKELTYRTVVNTDQVESGRITLQMRQLLEQQGDKTIVVPPKGSVTVPIQINTSAYTKELSEQMRNGYFLEGFVFFKDAKTQKDEVSIPYIGFKGHYQDLPGIEKPVYKFTGNDKPFYYYKDEKAENPVKDSGNHFTALLSSIRRNGQDEQVVLGETDGKYDGNALAFSPNGDGHFDTVKLNAVVLRNVDNIHLAVYKADDVKREHPIYENGNESQKKSDFGWRINDRSKVLYASHWAGKDQNDQVVPDGEYQYVLTYRPSTPGAKPQEITLKVKVDNQVPQLATSKDLYDPKTRTFRPGTIIEEGSGLAGKYLSYQKDGQTIEITPNQDGSYHIPEGVDLTTVRFSIWDKVYNTNTLTIDGEKEPASTEKEEAPEKEGTNPDTEKAEAKDGRLEVRIVDEVGNPTSQYPEIMRYQVFDSEGNRVDKEFNTYYESNLP
;
A
#
# COMPACT_ATOMS: atom_id res chain seq x y z
N LEU A 1 15.03 -11.38 16.59
CA LEU A 1 14.06 -11.42 15.48
C LEU A 1 13.42 -10.05 15.15
N HIS A 2 13.72 -8.96 15.90
CA HIS A 2 13.01 -7.69 15.85
C HIS A 2 13.04 -6.96 14.49
N PHE A 3 14.06 -7.18 13.66
CA PHE A 3 14.17 -6.56 12.33
C PHE A 3 13.86 -7.52 11.17
N THR A 4 13.47 -8.76 11.43
CA THR A 4 13.13 -9.70 10.36
C THR A 4 11.81 -9.35 9.69
N GLY A 5 11.72 -9.58 8.38
CA GLY A 5 10.44 -9.46 7.67
C GLY A 5 9.46 -10.54 8.12
N TRP A 6 8.17 -10.21 8.13
CA TRP A 6 7.10 -11.14 8.47
C TRP A 6 6.49 -11.76 7.21
N GLY A 7 6.26 -13.09 7.23
CA GLY A 7 5.36 -13.75 6.30
C GLY A 7 3.88 -13.47 6.62
N LEU A 8 2.97 -13.91 5.83
CA LEU A 8 3.08 -14.86 4.73
C LEU A 8 3.65 -14.23 3.45
N SER A 9 4.03 -15.06 2.46
CA SER A 9 4.29 -14.56 1.12
C SER A 9 3.05 -13.94 0.48
N ALA A 10 3.21 -13.28 -0.66
CA ALA A 10 2.08 -12.70 -1.42
C ALA A 10 1.03 -13.76 -1.79
N GLU A 11 1.46 -14.98 -2.06
CA GLU A 11 0.61 -16.12 -2.38
C GLU A 11 0.00 -16.78 -1.12
N GLY A 12 0.27 -16.25 0.07
CA GLY A 12 -0.26 -16.77 1.33
C GLY A 12 0.47 -18.00 1.87
N MET A 13 1.69 -18.29 1.38
CA MET A 13 2.51 -19.40 1.85
C MET A 13 3.31 -19.02 3.10
N LEU A 14 3.57 -19.99 3.98
CA LEU A 14 4.41 -19.78 5.16
C LEU A 14 5.84 -19.42 4.74
N LYS A 15 6.31 -18.29 5.19
CA LYS A 15 7.66 -17.75 5.08
C LYS A 15 8.00 -16.96 6.36
N PRO A 16 9.28 -16.77 6.71
CA PRO A 16 10.50 -17.34 6.10
C PRO A 16 10.60 -18.85 6.29
N ASP A 17 11.58 -19.50 5.65
CA ASP A 17 11.83 -20.95 5.84
C ASP A 17 12.56 -21.22 7.16
N VAL A 18 13.64 -20.48 7.44
CA VAL A 18 14.49 -20.62 8.63
C VAL A 18 15.03 -19.26 9.09
N THR A 19 15.61 -19.26 10.27
CA THR A 19 16.30 -18.11 10.88
C THR A 19 17.79 -18.40 11.05
N LEU A 20 18.63 -17.38 10.86
CA LEU A 20 20.07 -17.43 11.11
C LEU A 20 20.55 -16.14 11.81
N PRO A 21 21.74 -16.14 12.41
CA PRO A 21 22.33 -14.94 12.97
C PRO A 21 22.51 -13.84 11.92
N GLY A 22 21.98 -12.66 12.18
CA GLY A 22 22.07 -11.52 11.28
C GLY A 22 22.28 -10.20 12.02
N GLY A 23 22.48 -10.22 13.32
CA GLY A 23 22.73 -9.02 14.13
C GLY A 23 24.18 -8.90 14.55
N ASN A 24 24.76 -7.70 14.45
CA ASN A 24 26.14 -7.38 14.80
C ASN A 24 27.14 -8.35 14.17
N ILE A 25 27.04 -8.52 12.85
CA ILE A 25 27.94 -9.38 12.09
C ILE A 25 29.14 -8.58 11.63
N TYR A 26 30.32 -8.97 12.11
CA TYR A 26 31.60 -8.39 11.69
C TYR A 26 32.05 -9.04 10.39
N SER A 27 32.17 -8.25 9.32
CA SER A 27 32.49 -8.76 7.99
C SER A 27 33.24 -7.71 7.16
N ALA A 28 33.82 -8.15 6.04
CA ALA A 28 34.48 -7.30 5.08
C ALA A 28 33.48 -6.36 4.39
N ILE A 29 33.90 -5.13 4.17
CA ILE A 29 33.15 -4.09 3.44
C ILE A 29 33.92 -3.67 2.17
N PRO A 30 33.28 -2.91 1.24
CA PRO A 30 33.81 -2.67 -0.12
C PRO A 30 35.19 -2.04 -0.22
N ASP A 31 35.65 -1.26 0.74
CA ASP A 31 36.96 -0.58 0.71
C ASP A 31 38.13 -1.44 1.19
N GLY A 32 37.87 -2.75 1.45
CA GLY A 32 38.87 -3.68 1.97
C GLY A 32 39.06 -3.59 3.48
N SER A 33 38.26 -2.82 4.18
CA SER A 33 38.17 -2.79 5.64
C SER A 33 37.12 -3.78 6.19
N TYR A 34 36.85 -3.74 7.49
CA TYR A 34 35.86 -4.56 8.17
C TYR A 34 34.99 -3.69 9.07
N ASP A 35 33.70 -3.99 9.10
CA ASP A 35 32.77 -3.31 9.98
C ASP A 35 31.66 -4.25 10.48
N MET A 36 30.90 -3.76 11.43
CA MET A 36 29.74 -4.45 12.03
C MET A 36 28.47 -4.02 11.33
N ASP A 37 27.68 -4.98 10.85
CA ASP A 37 26.36 -4.69 10.28
C ASP A 37 25.30 -5.65 10.78
N SER A 38 24.01 -5.26 10.64
CA SER A 38 22.87 -6.04 11.10
C SER A 38 21.76 -6.02 10.05
N GLY A 39 21.27 -7.19 9.71
CA GLY A 39 20.17 -7.33 8.76
C GLY A 39 19.92 -8.79 8.39
N THR A 40 18.79 -9.06 7.76
CA THR A 40 18.53 -10.32 7.09
C THR A 40 19.52 -10.57 5.94
N SER A 41 20.08 -9.48 5.38
CA SER A 41 21.17 -9.51 4.39
C SER A 41 22.45 -10.13 4.95
N MET A 42 22.71 -10.00 6.26
CA MET A 42 23.85 -10.65 6.95
C MET A 42 23.54 -12.09 7.34
N ALA A 43 22.26 -12.41 7.59
CA ALA A 43 21.83 -13.78 7.86
C ALA A 43 21.88 -14.68 6.61
N THR A 44 21.58 -14.13 5.43
CA THR A 44 21.52 -14.90 4.17
C THR A 44 22.86 -15.55 3.78
N PRO A 45 24.02 -14.88 3.83
CA PRO A 45 25.32 -15.52 3.58
C PRO A 45 25.64 -16.65 4.56
N HIS A 46 25.23 -16.53 5.83
CA HIS A 46 25.34 -17.65 6.78
C HIS A 46 24.54 -18.88 6.32
N ALA A 47 23.30 -18.63 5.82
CA ALA A 47 22.49 -19.72 5.25
C ALA A 47 23.17 -20.34 4.04
N ALA A 48 23.69 -19.52 3.11
CA ALA A 48 24.37 -19.99 1.90
C ALA A 48 25.61 -20.86 2.23
N GLY A 49 26.45 -20.38 3.15
CA GLY A 49 27.63 -21.13 3.61
C GLY A 49 27.26 -22.44 4.30
N ALA A 50 26.31 -22.39 5.24
CA ALA A 50 25.88 -23.59 5.98
C ALA A 50 25.24 -24.63 5.04
N THR A 51 24.34 -24.19 4.11
CA THR A 51 23.70 -25.12 3.18
C THR A 51 24.68 -25.74 2.18
N THR A 52 25.75 -25.02 1.81
CA THR A 52 26.83 -25.60 0.98
C THR A 52 27.53 -26.77 1.70
N LEU A 53 27.87 -26.61 2.97
CA LEU A 53 28.46 -27.66 3.78
C LEU A 53 27.50 -28.84 4.02
N ILE A 54 26.24 -28.55 4.30
CA ILE A 54 25.21 -29.58 4.44
C ILE A 54 25.04 -30.36 3.13
N LYS A 55 24.97 -29.66 1.99
CA LYS A 55 24.88 -30.29 0.66
C LYS A 55 26.03 -31.25 0.42
N GLN A 56 27.29 -30.83 0.68
CA GLN A 56 28.46 -31.67 0.54
C GLN A 56 28.35 -32.94 1.44
N ALA A 57 27.92 -32.78 2.68
CA ALA A 57 27.72 -33.91 3.60
C ALA A 57 26.64 -34.87 3.09
N LEU A 58 25.53 -34.36 2.56
CA LEU A 58 24.45 -35.21 2.04
C LEU A 58 24.85 -35.94 0.75
N GLU A 59 25.61 -35.32 -0.15
CA GLU A 59 26.14 -35.95 -1.36
C GLU A 59 27.06 -37.12 -1.01
N GLN A 60 27.88 -37.00 0.07
CA GLN A 60 28.72 -38.08 0.57
C GLN A 60 27.93 -39.19 1.24
N ARG A 61 26.88 -38.86 1.98
CA ARG A 61 26.03 -39.85 2.68
C ARG A 61 25.09 -40.60 1.74
N PHE A 62 24.64 -39.95 0.66
CA PHE A 62 23.65 -40.45 -0.28
C PHE A 62 24.12 -40.32 -1.74
N PRO A 63 25.26 -40.97 -2.10
CA PRO A 63 25.86 -40.83 -3.43
C PRO A 63 24.95 -41.34 -4.57
N GLN A 64 23.92 -42.11 -4.23
CA GLN A 64 22.92 -42.62 -5.17
C GLN A 64 21.80 -41.63 -5.49
N TYR A 65 21.69 -40.47 -4.79
CA TYR A 65 20.64 -39.49 -5.01
C TYR A 65 21.02 -38.54 -6.14
N SER A 66 20.03 -38.15 -6.94
CA SER A 66 20.20 -37.10 -7.93
C SER A 66 20.40 -35.73 -7.27
N PRO A 67 20.95 -34.74 -7.99
CA PRO A 67 21.06 -33.39 -7.45
C PRO A 67 19.73 -32.81 -6.95
N GLU A 68 18.62 -33.10 -7.63
CA GLU A 68 17.26 -32.65 -7.24
C GLU A 68 16.80 -33.34 -5.95
N GLN A 69 17.10 -34.62 -5.79
CA GLN A 69 16.81 -35.37 -4.55
C GLN A 69 17.63 -34.83 -3.38
N ILE A 70 18.92 -34.54 -3.59
CA ILE A 70 19.78 -33.91 -2.58
C ILE A 70 19.24 -32.52 -2.21
N HIS A 71 18.85 -31.71 -3.18
CA HIS A 71 18.28 -30.37 -2.93
C HIS A 71 16.98 -30.43 -2.10
N THR A 72 16.09 -31.34 -2.45
CA THR A 72 14.84 -31.58 -1.72
C THR A 72 15.11 -32.03 -0.29
N LEU A 73 15.98 -33.04 -0.12
CA LEU A 73 16.35 -33.57 1.18
C LEU A 73 17.05 -32.51 2.06
N LEU A 74 17.95 -31.72 1.47
CA LEU A 74 18.63 -30.62 2.14
C LEU A 74 17.60 -29.65 2.75
N ARG A 75 16.65 -29.17 1.94
CA ARG A 75 15.60 -28.27 2.42
C ARG A 75 14.78 -28.88 3.55
N GLN A 76 14.37 -30.14 3.39
CA GLN A 76 13.61 -30.88 4.39
C GLN A 76 14.38 -31.05 5.72
N LEU A 77 15.64 -31.41 5.66
CA LEU A 77 16.48 -31.58 6.87
C LEU A 77 16.76 -30.24 7.54
N VAL A 78 17.14 -29.21 6.76
CA VAL A 78 17.36 -27.84 7.27
C VAL A 78 16.15 -27.32 8.04
N MET A 79 14.96 -27.48 7.49
CA MET A 79 13.74 -27.02 8.14
C MET A 79 13.33 -27.88 9.33
N SER A 80 13.41 -29.21 9.20
CA SER A 80 12.95 -30.12 10.26
C SER A 80 13.86 -30.16 11.50
N THR A 81 15.16 -29.92 11.33
CA THR A 81 16.12 -29.92 12.44
C THR A 81 16.34 -28.55 13.07
N ALA A 82 15.80 -27.49 12.44
CA ALA A 82 15.86 -26.13 12.98
C ALA A 82 15.28 -26.08 14.40
N LYS A 83 15.80 -25.15 15.21
CA LYS A 83 15.40 -25.00 16.61
C LYS A 83 14.48 -23.78 16.74
N PRO A 84 13.18 -23.99 16.98
CA PRO A 84 12.24 -22.89 17.18
C PRO A 84 12.66 -21.96 18.32
N HIS A 85 12.71 -20.67 18.03
CA HIS A 85 13.00 -19.65 19.03
C HIS A 85 11.82 -19.48 19.98
N LYS A 86 12.13 -19.49 21.26
CA LYS A 86 11.18 -19.21 22.33
C LYS A 86 11.56 -17.88 22.99
N ASP A 87 10.65 -16.95 23.01
CA ASP A 87 10.85 -15.68 23.70
C ASP A 87 10.98 -15.91 25.21
N LYS A 88 11.96 -15.27 25.83
CA LYS A 88 12.29 -15.51 27.23
C LYS A 88 11.35 -14.80 28.20
N GLU A 89 10.79 -13.66 27.78
CA GLU A 89 9.92 -12.84 28.64
C GLU A 89 8.50 -13.42 28.64
N SER A 90 7.94 -13.66 27.46
CA SER A 90 6.58 -14.23 27.33
C SER A 90 6.55 -15.75 27.55
N ASN A 91 7.69 -16.42 27.49
CA ASN A 91 7.81 -17.89 27.52
C ASN A 91 6.98 -18.59 26.42
N THR A 92 6.73 -17.90 25.30
CA THR A 92 6.02 -18.41 24.13
C THR A 92 6.96 -18.57 22.94
N TYR A 93 6.62 -19.44 21.99
CA TYR A 93 7.35 -19.51 20.72
C TYR A 93 7.04 -18.27 19.89
N SER A 94 8.06 -17.64 19.31
CA SER A 94 7.88 -16.57 18.33
C SER A 94 7.03 -17.05 17.16
N SER A 95 6.34 -16.13 16.49
CA SER A 95 5.49 -16.47 15.34
C SER A 95 6.25 -17.24 14.25
N VAL A 96 5.62 -18.27 13.70
CA VAL A 96 6.17 -18.98 12.54
C VAL A 96 6.29 -18.07 11.32
N ARG A 97 5.47 -17.01 11.24
CA ARG A 97 5.56 -15.96 10.21
C ARG A 97 6.81 -15.09 10.35
N GLN A 98 7.46 -15.13 11.53
CA GLN A 98 8.66 -14.36 11.83
C GLN A 98 9.93 -15.22 11.78
N GLN A 99 9.86 -16.48 12.22
CA GLN A 99 11.03 -17.34 12.36
C GLN A 99 11.06 -18.55 11.40
N GLY A 100 9.95 -18.85 10.71
CA GLY A 100 9.83 -20.10 9.96
C GLY A 100 9.93 -21.31 10.87
N SER A 101 10.78 -22.27 10.50
CA SER A 101 11.08 -23.46 11.29
C SER A 101 11.97 -23.20 12.51
N GLY A 102 12.58 -22.00 12.61
CA GLY A 102 13.47 -21.62 13.70
C GLY A 102 14.93 -21.46 13.29
N LEU A 103 15.82 -21.41 14.27
CA LEU A 103 17.26 -21.26 14.07
C LEU A 103 17.84 -22.50 13.40
N MET A 104 18.51 -22.32 12.26
CA MET A 104 19.14 -23.42 11.52
C MET A 104 20.17 -24.18 12.40
N ASP A 105 20.03 -25.48 12.44
CA ASP A 105 21.01 -26.44 13.02
C ASP A 105 21.73 -27.14 11.89
N ALA A 106 22.90 -26.60 11.50
CA ALA A 106 23.68 -27.16 10.40
C ALA A 106 24.16 -28.61 10.65
N ALA A 107 24.55 -28.93 11.89
CA ALA A 107 24.97 -30.27 12.26
C ALA A 107 23.77 -31.25 12.25
N GLY A 108 22.63 -30.83 12.81
CA GLY A 108 21.41 -31.62 12.75
C GLY A 108 20.96 -31.90 11.32
N ALA A 109 21.05 -30.94 10.43
CA ALA A 109 20.71 -31.10 9.02
C ALA A 109 21.71 -31.98 8.24
N ALA A 110 23.01 -31.85 8.50
CA ALA A 110 24.06 -32.63 7.81
C ALA A 110 24.10 -34.11 8.24
N PHE A 111 23.87 -34.39 9.52
CA PHE A 111 24.09 -35.70 10.11
C PHE A 111 22.86 -36.37 10.71
N GLY A 112 21.76 -35.63 10.86
CA GLY A 112 20.50 -36.16 11.34
C GLY A 112 19.92 -37.23 10.41
N ASN A 113 19.10 -38.10 10.98
CA ASN A 113 18.43 -39.17 10.26
C ASN A 113 16.91 -39.00 10.19
N LEU A 114 16.38 -38.02 10.86
CA LEU A 114 14.94 -37.74 10.87
C LEU A 114 14.62 -36.43 10.18
N TYR A 115 13.51 -36.41 9.44
CA TYR A 115 12.88 -35.19 8.96
C TYR A 115 11.36 -35.37 8.91
N VAL A 116 10.65 -34.27 8.87
CA VAL A 116 9.17 -34.23 8.87
C VAL A 116 8.66 -33.49 7.66
N THR A 117 7.64 -34.06 7.03
CA THR A 117 6.93 -33.40 5.92
C THR A 117 5.44 -33.37 6.18
N GLY A 118 4.78 -32.45 5.50
CA GLY A 118 3.34 -32.38 5.43
C GLY A 118 2.82 -32.64 4.01
N LYS A 119 1.69 -32.06 3.70
CA LYS A 119 1.08 -32.13 2.37
C LYS A 119 2.04 -31.54 1.32
N GLY A 120 2.19 -32.22 0.19
CA GLY A 120 3.09 -31.79 -0.88
C GLY A 120 4.57 -32.07 -0.63
N ASN A 121 4.91 -32.87 0.38
CA ASN A 121 6.28 -33.21 0.77
C ASN A 121 7.10 -32.01 1.28
N ASP A 122 6.45 -30.95 1.74
CA ASP A 122 7.05 -29.75 2.33
C ASP A 122 7.28 -29.91 3.84
N SER A 123 8.36 -29.32 4.36
CA SER A 123 8.66 -29.29 5.80
C SER A 123 8.14 -28.03 6.51
N SER A 124 7.13 -27.43 5.95
CA SER A 124 6.24 -26.42 6.54
C SER A 124 4.82 -26.62 6.03
N LEU A 125 3.83 -26.22 6.82
CA LEU A 125 2.42 -26.44 6.48
C LEU A 125 1.65 -25.11 6.43
N THR A 126 1.19 -24.76 5.25
CA THR A 126 0.18 -23.73 5.06
C THR A 126 -1.18 -24.40 4.89
N LEU A 127 -2.01 -24.34 5.95
CA LEU A 127 -3.29 -25.05 6.01
C LEU A 127 -4.44 -24.29 5.32
N GLY A 128 -4.21 -23.02 4.95
CA GLY A 128 -5.26 -22.14 4.43
C GLY A 128 -6.28 -21.77 5.51
N ASN A 129 -7.57 -21.68 5.13
CA ASN A 129 -8.63 -21.41 6.08
C ASN A 129 -8.91 -22.66 6.94
N VAL A 130 -9.03 -22.46 8.24
CA VAL A 130 -9.33 -23.51 9.21
C VAL A 130 -10.55 -23.15 10.05
N ASN A 131 -11.19 -24.16 10.65
CA ASN A 131 -12.23 -23.97 11.65
C ASN A 131 -11.61 -23.99 13.07
N GLU A 132 -12.44 -23.86 14.11
CA GLU A 132 -12.03 -24.01 15.50
C GLU A 132 -11.53 -25.42 15.85
N SER A 133 -11.98 -26.43 15.09
CA SER A 133 -11.46 -27.79 15.13
C SER A 133 -11.01 -28.20 13.74
N PHE A 134 -9.78 -28.65 13.61
CA PHE A 134 -9.19 -29.04 12.34
C PHE A 134 -8.16 -30.15 12.52
N THR A 135 -7.91 -30.89 11.45
CA THR A 135 -6.94 -32.01 11.42
C THR A 135 -6.05 -31.87 10.21
N PHE A 136 -4.77 -32.16 10.39
CA PHE A 136 -3.80 -32.28 9.31
C PHE A 136 -2.84 -33.43 9.57
N ASN A 137 -2.20 -33.93 8.52
CA ASN A 137 -1.27 -35.03 8.62
C ASN A 137 0.18 -34.54 8.51
N VAL A 138 1.06 -35.10 9.32
CA VAL A 138 2.51 -34.96 9.22
C VAL A 138 3.14 -36.35 9.08
N THR A 139 4.19 -36.45 8.28
CA THR A 139 4.90 -37.71 8.04
C THR A 139 6.33 -37.57 8.54
N VAL A 140 6.72 -38.41 9.48
CA VAL A 140 8.09 -38.50 9.97
C VAL A 140 8.84 -39.56 9.16
N HIS A 141 9.99 -39.18 8.64
CA HIS A 141 10.84 -40.02 7.81
C HIS A 141 12.12 -40.35 8.56
N ASN A 142 12.60 -41.58 8.44
CA ASN A 142 13.83 -42.07 9.05
C ASN A 142 14.81 -42.55 7.97
N LEU A 143 15.91 -41.83 7.82
CA LEU A 143 17.03 -42.19 6.92
C LEU A 143 17.99 -43.18 7.50
N GLY A 144 17.89 -43.45 8.81
CA GLY A 144 18.78 -44.34 9.56
C GLY A 144 18.51 -45.83 9.34
N SER A 145 19.42 -46.68 9.82
CA SER A 145 19.33 -48.13 9.75
C SER A 145 18.63 -48.77 10.96
N GLU A 146 18.26 -47.95 11.96
CA GLU A 146 17.57 -48.37 13.18
C GLU A 146 16.21 -47.71 13.29
N ALA A 147 15.25 -48.44 13.88
CA ALA A 147 13.94 -47.85 14.18
C ALA A 147 14.06 -46.76 15.25
N LYS A 148 13.23 -45.74 15.16
CA LYS A 148 13.15 -44.64 16.13
C LYS A 148 11.81 -44.64 16.84
N GLU A 149 11.85 -44.67 18.16
CA GLU A 149 10.66 -44.50 19.02
C GLU A 149 10.52 -43.04 19.41
N LEU A 150 9.41 -42.41 19.01
CA LEU A 150 9.18 -41.00 19.22
C LEU A 150 7.84 -40.74 19.91
N THR A 151 7.81 -39.76 20.79
CA THR A 151 6.59 -39.09 21.23
C THR A 151 6.46 -37.74 20.52
N TYR A 152 5.28 -37.16 20.49
CA TYR A 152 5.11 -35.86 19.88
C TYR A 152 4.24 -34.95 20.74
N ARG A 153 4.41 -33.64 20.55
CA ARG A 153 3.58 -32.60 21.13
C ARG A 153 3.28 -31.51 20.09
N THR A 154 2.14 -30.89 20.25
CA THR A 154 1.70 -29.80 19.37
C THR A 154 1.49 -28.53 20.21
N VAL A 155 2.09 -27.44 19.77
CA VAL A 155 1.88 -26.10 20.34
C VAL A 155 1.01 -25.30 19.41
N VAL A 156 -0.02 -24.63 19.95
CA VAL A 156 -0.92 -23.76 19.21
C VAL A 156 -0.85 -22.36 19.79
N ASN A 157 -0.46 -21.42 18.96
CA ASN A 157 -0.36 -20.00 19.26
C ASN A 157 -1.31 -19.20 18.39
N THR A 158 -1.62 -17.99 18.83
CA THR A 158 -2.27 -16.94 18.06
C THR A 158 -1.62 -15.59 18.37
N ASP A 159 -2.00 -14.53 17.65
CA ASP A 159 -1.53 -13.19 17.94
C ASP A 159 -2.00 -12.72 19.32
N GLN A 160 -1.13 -12.04 20.06
CA GLN A 160 -1.49 -11.38 21.31
C GLN A 160 -2.19 -10.06 21.01
N VAL A 161 -3.32 -9.81 21.67
CA VAL A 161 -4.06 -8.55 21.57
C VAL A 161 -3.98 -7.79 22.89
N GLU A 162 -3.51 -6.55 22.84
CA GLU A 162 -3.42 -5.64 23.98
C GLU A 162 -4.08 -4.30 23.65
N SER A 163 -4.97 -3.84 24.49
CA SER A 163 -5.69 -2.58 24.28
C SER A 163 -6.32 -2.46 22.86
N GLY A 164 -6.87 -3.57 22.34
CA GLY A 164 -7.50 -3.63 21.01
C GLY A 164 -6.54 -3.64 19.83
N ARG A 165 -5.24 -3.88 20.05
CA ARG A 165 -4.21 -3.98 19.01
C ARG A 165 -3.53 -5.33 19.04
N ILE A 166 -3.24 -5.86 17.87
CA ILE A 166 -2.34 -7.01 17.72
C ILE A 166 -0.90 -6.53 18.00
N THR A 167 -0.22 -7.20 18.92
CA THR A 167 1.19 -6.95 19.24
C THR A 167 2.11 -7.89 18.45
N LEU A 168 3.42 -7.68 18.56
CA LEU A 168 4.41 -8.60 17.97
C LEU A 168 4.64 -9.87 18.80
N GLN A 169 4.03 -9.95 20.00
CA GLN A 169 4.10 -11.12 20.85
C GLN A 169 3.04 -12.14 20.47
N MET A 170 3.30 -13.39 20.82
CA MET A 170 2.38 -14.49 20.61
C MET A 170 1.71 -14.88 21.92
N ARG A 171 0.46 -15.30 21.82
CA ARG A 171 -0.31 -15.93 22.90
C ARG A 171 -0.37 -17.43 22.66
N GLN A 172 0.17 -18.23 23.56
CA GLN A 172 -0.03 -19.66 23.53
C GLN A 172 -1.45 -20.01 24.00
N LEU A 173 -2.22 -20.67 23.14
CA LEU A 173 -3.57 -21.13 23.47
C LEU A 173 -3.53 -22.48 24.16
N LEU A 174 -2.77 -23.40 23.60
CA LEU A 174 -2.64 -24.76 24.16
C LEU A 174 -1.32 -25.42 23.75
N GLU A 175 -0.94 -26.41 24.54
CA GLU A 175 0.09 -27.38 24.23
C GLU A 175 -0.47 -28.77 24.56
N GLN A 176 -0.52 -29.66 23.60
CA GLN A 176 -1.07 -30.98 23.75
C GLN A 176 -0.03 -32.05 23.42
N GLN A 177 0.01 -33.09 24.25
CA GLN A 177 0.85 -34.28 23.99
C GLN A 177 0.10 -35.24 23.08
N GLY A 178 0.86 -35.95 22.23
CA GLY A 178 0.31 -37.04 21.44
C GLY A 178 -0.05 -38.25 22.32
N ASP A 179 -1.11 -38.93 21.93
CA ASP A 179 -1.68 -40.04 22.71
C ASP A 179 -0.80 -41.31 22.74
N LYS A 180 0.10 -41.43 21.77
CA LYS A 180 0.87 -42.69 21.55
C LYS A 180 2.31 -42.41 21.17
N THR A 181 3.20 -43.31 21.61
CA THR A 181 4.53 -43.46 21.05
C THR A 181 4.41 -43.99 19.62
N ILE A 182 5.12 -43.38 18.68
CA ILE A 182 5.21 -43.83 17.29
C ILE A 182 6.57 -44.51 17.06
N VAL A 183 6.58 -45.56 16.25
CA VAL A 183 7.81 -46.25 15.85
C VAL A 183 8.03 -46.00 14.38
N VAL A 184 9.08 -45.23 14.04
CA VAL A 184 9.44 -44.94 12.65
C VAL A 184 10.46 -45.98 12.20
N PRO A 185 10.10 -46.88 11.25
CA PRO A 185 10.97 -47.99 10.86
C PRO A 185 12.26 -47.51 10.18
N PRO A 186 13.31 -48.35 10.14
CA PRO A 186 14.53 -48.05 9.40
C PRO A 186 14.22 -47.76 7.92
N LYS A 187 14.82 -46.72 7.35
CA LYS A 187 14.62 -46.33 5.94
C LYS A 187 13.16 -46.16 5.54
N GLY A 188 12.29 -45.86 6.49
CA GLY A 188 10.84 -45.77 6.31
C GLY A 188 10.23 -44.51 6.89
N SER A 189 8.92 -44.49 6.94
CA SER A 189 8.19 -43.33 7.44
C SER A 189 6.89 -43.73 8.14
N VAL A 190 6.35 -42.82 8.97
CA VAL A 190 5.06 -42.95 9.64
C VAL A 190 4.30 -41.63 9.53
N THR A 191 3.04 -41.72 9.12
CA THR A 191 2.14 -40.57 9.08
C THR A 191 1.31 -40.49 10.37
N VAL A 192 1.28 -39.30 10.95
CA VAL A 192 0.57 -39.01 12.20
C VAL A 192 -0.49 -37.96 11.94
N PRO A 193 -1.77 -38.25 12.25
CA PRO A 193 -2.82 -37.23 12.22
C PRO A 193 -2.68 -36.31 13.46
N ILE A 194 -2.64 -35.02 13.23
CA ILE A 194 -2.62 -34.00 14.27
C ILE A 194 -4.00 -33.35 14.32
N GLN A 195 -4.67 -33.49 15.45
CA GLN A 195 -5.99 -32.91 15.69
C GLN A 195 -5.89 -31.76 16.66
N ILE A 196 -6.42 -30.60 16.28
CA ILE A 196 -6.43 -29.38 17.09
C ILE A 196 -7.88 -28.95 17.31
N ASN A 197 -8.18 -28.56 18.56
CA ASN A 197 -9.45 -27.98 18.93
C ASN A 197 -9.24 -26.72 19.76
N THR A 198 -9.61 -25.56 19.22
CA THR A 198 -9.53 -24.24 19.85
C THR A 198 -10.88 -23.63 20.18
N SER A 199 -11.96 -24.44 20.18
CA SER A 199 -13.34 -23.97 20.36
C SER A 199 -13.55 -23.19 21.67
N ALA A 200 -12.78 -23.52 22.72
CA ALA A 200 -12.84 -22.81 24.00
C ALA A 200 -12.44 -21.31 23.89
N TYR A 201 -11.65 -20.95 22.88
CA TYR A 201 -11.13 -19.60 22.67
C TYR A 201 -11.90 -18.83 21.58
N THR A 202 -12.72 -19.50 20.79
CA THR A 202 -13.32 -18.94 19.55
C THR A 202 -14.11 -17.66 19.81
N LYS A 203 -14.91 -17.61 20.87
CA LYS A 203 -15.73 -16.43 21.19
C LYS A 203 -14.82 -15.22 21.47
N GLU A 204 -13.91 -15.36 22.41
CA GLU A 204 -12.98 -14.30 22.82
C GLU A 204 -12.16 -13.79 21.64
N LEU A 205 -11.54 -14.71 20.88
CA LEU A 205 -10.66 -14.34 19.77
C LEU A 205 -11.43 -13.67 18.63
N SER A 206 -12.66 -14.10 18.34
CA SER A 206 -13.49 -13.47 17.32
C SER A 206 -13.99 -12.07 17.72
N GLU A 207 -14.17 -11.81 19.01
CA GLU A 207 -14.48 -10.48 19.51
C GLU A 207 -13.29 -9.54 19.42
N GLN A 208 -12.08 -10.04 19.68
CA GLN A 208 -10.82 -9.28 19.63
C GLN A 208 -10.32 -9.06 18.20
N MET A 209 -10.44 -10.07 17.33
CA MET A 209 -9.92 -10.10 15.96
C MET A 209 -11.05 -10.39 14.95
N ARG A 210 -11.87 -9.37 14.68
CA ARG A 210 -13.13 -9.49 13.89
C ARG A 210 -12.93 -9.95 12.46
N ASN A 211 -11.75 -9.71 11.86
CA ASN A 211 -11.44 -10.12 10.49
C ASN A 211 -10.92 -11.56 10.40
N GLY A 212 -10.87 -12.26 11.52
CA GLY A 212 -10.24 -13.57 11.64
C GLY A 212 -8.86 -13.49 12.28
N TYR A 213 -8.28 -14.65 12.57
CA TYR A 213 -7.00 -14.75 13.28
C TYR A 213 -6.21 -15.98 12.84
N PHE A 214 -4.89 -15.89 13.01
CA PHE A 214 -4.01 -17.01 12.75
C PHE A 214 -4.00 -17.99 13.92
N LEU A 215 -4.01 -19.28 13.58
CA LEU A 215 -3.70 -20.39 14.47
C LEU A 215 -2.43 -21.04 13.94
N GLU A 216 -1.34 -20.91 14.67
CA GLU A 216 -0.02 -21.29 14.20
C GLU A 216 0.80 -21.96 15.30
N GLY A 217 1.86 -22.63 14.94
CA GLY A 217 2.76 -23.24 15.90
C GLY A 217 3.62 -24.33 15.31
N PHE A 218 3.92 -25.31 16.15
CA PHE A 218 4.85 -26.38 15.82
C PHE A 218 4.31 -27.74 16.27
N VAL A 219 4.61 -28.77 15.49
CA VAL A 219 4.56 -30.15 15.95
C VAL A 219 6.00 -30.62 16.20
N PHE A 220 6.30 -30.96 17.43
CA PHE A 220 7.62 -31.45 17.85
C PHE A 220 7.59 -32.94 18.01
N PHE A 221 8.64 -33.61 17.55
CA PHE A 221 8.90 -35.03 17.77
C PHE A 221 10.12 -35.19 18.67
N LYS A 222 9.97 -35.98 19.75
CA LYS A 222 10.98 -36.21 20.75
C LYS A 222 11.36 -37.69 20.76
N ASP A 223 12.62 -37.96 21.01
CA ASP A 223 13.04 -39.31 21.36
C ASP A 223 12.32 -39.78 22.62
N ALA A 224 11.66 -40.95 22.56
CA ALA A 224 10.83 -41.46 23.65
C ALA A 224 11.62 -41.75 24.93
N LYS A 225 12.93 -42.06 24.81
CA LYS A 225 13.81 -42.41 25.95
C LYS A 225 14.46 -41.17 26.54
N THR A 226 15.05 -40.34 25.71
CA THR A 226 15.82 -39.17 26.16
C THR A 226 14.97 -37.93 26.37
N GLN A 227 13.76 -37.86 25.81
CA GLN A 227 12.83 -36.73 25.81
C GLN A 227 13.41 -35.45 25.20
N LYS A 228 14.45 -35.57 24.36
CA LYS A 228 15.00 -34.45 23.60
C LYS A 228 14.25 -34.27 22.31
N ASP A 229 13.98 -33.03 21.95
CA ASP A 229 13.38 -32.67 20.65
C ASP A 229 14.38 -33.07 19.54
N GLU A 230 13.95 -33.91 18.61
CA GLU A 230 14.72 -34.39 17.49
C GLU A 230 14.45 -33.55 16.24
N VAL A 231 13.17 -33.44 15.86
CA VAL A 231 12.70 -32.70 14.68
C VAL A 231 11.37 -32.03 14.95
N SER A 232 11.07 -30.98 14.17
CA SER A 232 9.78 -30.28 14.23
C SER A 232 9.30 -29.83 12.85
N ILE A 233 8.03 -29.49 12.77
CA ILE A 233 7.43 -28.89 11.58
C ILE A 233 6.54 -27.71 12.00
N PRO A 234 6.75 -26.51 11.41
CA PRO A 234 5.86 -25.36 11.61
C PRO A 234 4.58 -25.52 10.80
N TYR A 235 3.49 -25.01 11.34
CA TYR A 235 2.23 -24.94 10.63
C TYR A 235 1.52 -23.60 10.89
N ILE A 236 0.67 -23.21 9.95
CA ILE A 236 -0.20 -22.03 10.06
C ILE A 236 -1.52 -22.27 9.35
N GLY A 237 -2.61 -21.89 10.01
CA GLY A 237 -3.93 -21.79 9.44
C GLY A 237 -4.59 -20.46 9.81
N PHE A 238 -5.60 -20.05 9.07
CA PHE A 238 -6.36 -18.84 9.33
C PHE A 238 -7.81 -19.18 9.67
N LYS A 239 -8.24 -18.81 10.86
CA LYS A 239 -9.65 -18.92 11.26
C LYS A 239 -10.42 -17.73 10.72
N GLY A 240 -11.08 -17.93 9.60
CA GLY A 240 -11.78 -16.90 8.83
C GLY A 240 -11.70 -17.18 7.34
N HIS A 241 -11.92 -16.13 6.53
CA HIS A 241 -11.84 -16.19 5.07
C HIS A 241 -10.70 -15.30 4.58
N TYR A 242 -9.46 -15.81 4.63
CA TYR A 242 -8.25 -15.05 4.32
C TYR A 242 -8.26 -14.43 2.93
N GLN A 243 -8.83 -15.13 1.94
CA GLN A 243 -8.95 -14.65 0.56
C GLN A 243 -9.89 -13.44 0.41
N ASP A 244 -10.87 -13.30 1.32
CA ASP A 244 -11.87 -12.24 1.28
C ASP A 244 -11.46 -10.99 2.05
N LEU A 245 -10.32 -11.02 2.75
CA LEU A 245 -9.79 -9.85 3.44
C LEU A 245 -9.45 -8.75 2.43
N PRO A 246 -9.70 -7.47 2.77
CA PRO A 246 -9.48 -6.37 1.84
C PRO A 246 -8.02 -6.26 1.39
N GLY A 247 -7.82 -6.06 0.08
CA GLY A 247 -6.53 -5.77 -0.51
C GLY A 247 -6.15 -4.30 -0.39
N ILE A 248 -7.14 -3.40 -0.42
CA ILE A 248 -6.99 -1.96 -0.22
C ILE A 248 -7.82 -1.54 0.98
N GLU A 249 -7.31 -0.61 1.76
CA GLU A 249 -8.02 -0.03 2.89
C GLU A 249 -9.34 0.62 2.44
N LYS A 250 -10.37 0.46 3.24
CA LYS A 250 -11.66 1.12 3.04
C LYS A 250 -11.48 2.64 2.99
N PRO A 251 -12.03 3.34 1.97
CA PRO A 251 -11.94 4.79 1.89
C PRO A 251 -12.46 5.48 3.16
N VAL A 252 -11.80 6.56 3.56
CA VAL A 252 -12.12 7.34 4.76
C VAL A 252 -13.59 7.78 4.84
N TYR A 253 -14.21 8.01 3.69
CA TYR A 253 -15.65 8.35 3.57
C TYR A 253 -16.61 7.26 4.04
N LYS A 254 -16.13 6.01 4.12
CA LYS A 254 -16.90 4.84 4.54
C LYS A 254 -16.58 4.41 5.98
N PHE A 255 -15.81 5.20 6.71
CA PHE A 255 -15.51 4.94 8.11
C PHE A 255 -16.76 5.13 8.96
N THR A 256 -17.01 4.21 9.88
CA THR A 256 -18.14 4.21 10.80
C THR A 256 -17.68 3.84 12.21
N GLY A 257 -18.27 4.44 13.23
CA GLY A 257 -18.02 4.11 14.62
C GLY A 257 -16.55 4.22 15.00
N ASN A 258 -15.93 3.08 15.31
CA ASN A 258 -14.54 2.99 15.76
C ASN A 258 -13.55 2.68 14.61
N ASP A 259 -13.95 2.81 13.35
CA ASP A 259 -13.04 2.62 12.23
C ASP A 259 -11.89 3.63 12.30
N LYS A 260 -10.69 3.16 11.97
CA LYS A 260 -9.47 3.96 11.99
C LYS A 260 -8.62 3.63 10.77
N PRO A 261 -7.82 4.57 10.25
CA PRO A 261 -6.83 4.28 9.23
C PRO A 261 -5.84 3.23 9.70
N PHE A 262 -5.31 2.46 8.77
CA PHE A 262 -4.30 1.44 9.07
C PHE A 262 -3.04 2.03 9.75
N TYR A 263 -2.60 3.20 9.31
CA TYR A 263 -1.45 3.92 9.87
C TYR A 263 -1.82 4.84 11.04
N TYR A 264 -2.83 4.51 11.77
CA TYR A 264 -3.19 5.25 12.95
C TYR A 264 -2.19 5.00 14.09
N TYR A 265 -1.66 6.10 14.64
CA TYR A 265 -0.88 6.07 15.87
C TYR A 265 -1.83 6.34 17.05
N LYS A 266 -1.84 5.45 18.02
CA LYS A 266 -2.57 5.70 19.26
C LYS A 266 -1.80 6.72 20.08
N ASP A 267 -2.15 7.98 19.96
CA ASP A 267 -2.01 8.90 21.08
C ASP A 267 -3.28 8.73 21.92
N GLU A 268 -3.15 8.54 23.22
CA GLU A 268 -4.29 8.44 24.14
C GLU A 268 -5.15 9.71 24.16
N LYS A 269 -4.62 10.82 23.61
CA LYS A 269 -5.25 12.14 23.48
C LYS A 269 -5.73 12.44 22.04
N ALA A 270 -5.59 11.50 21.11
CA ALA A 270 -5.92 11.74 19.71
C ALA A 270 -7.43 11.92 19.52
N GLU A 271 -7.85 13.13 19.21
CA GLU A 271 -9.24 13.48 18.94
C GLU A 271 -9.67 13.06 17.52
N ASN A 272 -8.73 12.95 16.58
CA ASN A 272 -8.98 12.61 15.18
C ASN A 272 -7.99 11.56 14.64
N PRO A 273 -8.39 10.28 14.59
CA PRO A 273 -7.52 9.20 14.13
C PRO A 273 -7.03 9.36 12.68
N VAL A 274 -7.79 10.02 11.82
CA VAL A 274 -7.41 10.25 10.41
C VAL A 274 -6.26 11.25 10.34
N LYS A 275 -6.33 12.34 11.09
CA LYS A 275 -5.25 13.31 11.18
C LYS A 275 -3.97 12.71 11.75
N ASP A 276 -4.11 11.81 12.73
CA ASP A 276 -2.98 11.13 13.38
C ASP A 276 -2.32 10.07 12.50
N SER A 277 -2.96 9.67 11.39
CA SER A 277 -2.33 8.81 10.39
C SER A 277 -1.23 9.51 9.57
N GLY A 278 -1.00 10.81 9.78
CA GLY A 278 -0.08 11.61 8.98
C GLY A 278 -0.54 11.75 7.52
N ASN A 279 -1.86 11.76 7.31
CA ASN A 279 -2.52 11.78 5.99
C ASN A 279 -2.30 10.52 5.15
N HIS A 280 -1.87 9.41 5.75
CA HIS A 280 -1.76 8.12 5.09
C HIS A 280 -3.04 7.30 5.27
N PHE A 281 -4.01 7.55 4.43
CA PHE A 281 -5.30 6.84 4.38
C PHE A 281 -5.82 6.79 2.94
N THR A 282 -6.80 5.94 2.71
CA THR A 282 -7.40 5.78 1.38
C THR A 282 -8.47 6.84 1.16
N ALA A 283 -8.26 7.70 0.14
CA ALA A 283 -9.17 8.78 -0.25
C ALA A 283 -9.00 9.18 -1.71
N LEU A 284 -10.00 9.83 -2.30
CA LEU A 284 -9.84 10.53 -3.58
C LEU A 284 -9.09 11.85 -3.39
N LEU A 285 -8.11 12.07 -4.24
CA LEU A 285 -7.35 13.30 -4.34
C LEU A 285 -7.69 14.04 -5.62
N SER A 286 -7.60 15.35 -5.55
CA SER A 286 -7.44 16.24 -6.68
C SER A 286 -6.23 17.14 -6.46
N SER A 287 -6.06 18.15 -7.28
CA SER A 287 -5.03 19.18 -7.14
C SER A 287 -5.60 20.58 -7.28
N ILE A 288 -4.99 21.52 -6.58
CA ILE A 288 -5.21 22.96 -6.75
C ILE A 288 -3.87 23.63 -7.04
N ARG A 289 -3.89 24.66 -7.87
CA ARG A 289 -2.70 25.44 -8.17
C ARG A 289 -2.59 26.63 -7.22
N ARG A 290 -1.50 26.68 -6.45
CA ARG A 290 -1.16 27.83 -5.59
C ARG A 290 0.26 28.29 -5.87
N ASN A 291 0.43 29.58 -6.14
CA ASN A 291 1.75 30.16 -6.42
C ASN A 291 2.53 29.41 -7.51
N GLY A 292 1.82 28.99 -8.58
CA GLY A 292 2.43 28.23 -9.68
C GLY A 292 2.80 26.77 -9.38
N GLN A 293 2.45 26.25 -8.20
CA GLN A 293 2.69 24.87 -7.80
C GLN A 293 1.36 24.13 -7.59
N ASP A 294 1.32 22.87 -8.02
CA ASP A 294 0.17 22.00 -7.79
C ASP A 294 0.26 21.38 -6.38
N GLU A 295 -0.76 21.65 -5.57
CA GLU A 295 -0.94 21.10 -4.23
C GLU A 295 -2.04 20.03 -4.28
N GLN A 296 -1.78 18.85 -3.68
CA GLN A 296 -2.80 17.80 -3.59
C GLN A 296 -3.77 18.09 -2.46
N VAL A 297 -5.05 17.91 -2.75
CA VAL A 297 -6.15 18.09 -1.79
C VAL A 297 -7.02 16.84 -1.76
N VAL A 298 -7.57 16.53 -0.58
CA VAL A 298 -8.50 15.42 -0.40
C VAL A 298 -9.90 15.91 -0.73
N LEU A 299 -10.57 15.21 -1.67
CA LEU A 299 -11.96 15.56 -2.01
C LEU A 299 -12.90 15.27 -0.84
N GLY A 300 -13.93 16.12 -0.71
CA GLY A 300 -14.96 15.98 0.33
C GLY A 300 -14.46 16.24 1.76
N GLU A 301 -13.25 16.77 1.93
CA GLU A 301 -12.73 17.21 3.22
C GLU A 301 -13.20 18.62 3.56
N THR A 302 -13.69 18.81 4.79
CA THR A 302 -14.02 20.13 5.35
C THR A 302 -13.76 20.09 6.86
N ASP A 303 -12.86 20.93 7.35
CA ASP A 303 -12.49 21.03 8.76
C ASP A 303 -12.12 19.68 9.40
N GLY A 304 -11.39 18.83 8.66
CA GLY A 304 -10.96 17.51 9.11
C GLY A 304 -12.06 16.45 9.11
N LYS A 305 -13.21 16.74 8.50
CA LYS A 305 -14.29 15.77 8.27
C LYS A 305 -14.34 15.37 6.80
N TYR A 306 -14.66 14.13 6.56
CA TYR A 306 -14.65 13.52 5.22
C TYR A 306 -16.07 13.08 4.85
N ASP A 307 -16.66 13.76 3.86
CA ASP A 307 -18.03 13.49 3.39
C ASP A 307 -18.00 12.85 1.99
N GLY A 308 -18.38 11.58 1.90
CA GLY A 308 -18.48 10.85 0.64
C GLY A 308 -19.60 11.35 -0.30
N ASN A 309 -20.49 12.21 0.16
CA ASN A 309 -21.51 12.84 -0.67
C ASN A 309 -21.03 14.18 -1.27
N ALA A 310 -19.89 14.69 -0.82
CA ALA A 310 -19.30 15.95 -1.26
C ALA A 310 -18.10 15.75 -2.20
N LEU A 311 -18.00 14.60 -2.86
CA LEU A 311 -16.93 14.30 -3.81
C LEU A 311 -17.24 14.96 -5.15
N ALA A 312 -16.66 16.13 -5.40
CA ALA A 312 -16.84 16.88 -6.64
C ALA A 312 -15.50 17.33 -7.22
N PHE A 313 -15.45 17.52 -8.54
CA PHE A 313 -14.32 18.10 -9.24
C PHE A 313 -14.78 18.80 -10.52
N SER A 314 -13.94 19.69 -11.08
CA SER A 314 -14.25 20.54 -12.24
C SER A 314 -13.21 20.37 -13.33
N PRO A 315 -13.42 19.48 -14.33
CA PRO A 315 -12.47 19.25 -15.43
C PRO A 315 -12.52 20.37 -16.49
N ASN A 316 -12.35 21.62 -16.07
CA ASN A 316 -12.41 22.81 -16.92
C ASN A 316 -11.03 23.28 -17.44
N GLY A 317 -9.93 22.71 -16.91
CA GLY A 317 -8.56 22.97 -17.35
C GLY A 317 -7.91 24.22 -16.74
N ASP A 318 -8.45 24.75 -15.64
CA ASP A 318 -7.94 25.95 -14.97
C ASP A 318 -6.83 25.67 -13.93
N GLY A 319 -6.51 24.39 -13.71
CA GLY A 319 -5.51 23.94 -12.73
C GLY A 319 -6.08 23.67 -11.34
N HIS A 320 -7.40 23.78 -11.16
CA HIS A 320 -8.07 23.53 -9.89
C HIS A 320 -9.09 22.40 -10.04
N PHE A 321 -8.93 21.34 -9.29
CA PHE A 321 -9.85 20.19 -9.27
C PHE A 321 -10.11 19.56 -10.64
N ASP A 322 -9.17 19.64 -11.58
CA ASP A 322 -9.33 19.14 -12.95
C ASP A 322 -9.40 17.62 -13.05
N THR A 323 -8.90 16.91 -12.07
CA THR A 323 -8.77 15.44 -12.12
C THR A 323 -9.03 14.80 -10.76
N VAL A 324 -9.41 13.54 -10.79
CA VAL A 324 -9.53 12.72 -9.57
C VAL A 324 -8.67 11.47 -9.68
N LYS A 325 -8.08 11.06 -8.56
CA LYS A 325 -7.25 9.86 -8.43
C LYS A 325 -7.34 9.30 -7.02
N LEU A 326 -7.25 7.99 -6.86
CA LEU A 326 -7.29 7.35 -5.55
C LEU A 326 -5.88 7.29 -4.95
N ASN A 327 -5.70 7.90 -3.79
CA ASN A 327 -4.59 7.60 -2.89
C ASN A 327 -5.02 6.40 -2.05
N ALA A 328 -4.25 5.33 -2.08
CA ALA A 328 -4.61 4.06 -1.47
C ALA A 328 -3.56 3.58 -0.47
N VAL A 329 -4.02 3.09 0.67
CA VAL A 329 -3.23 2.23 1.55
C VAL A 329 -3.49 0.80 1.12
N VAL A 330 -2.47 0.15 0.58
CA VAL A 330 -2.54 -1.21 0.06
C VAL A 330 -2.19 -2.18 1.19
N LEU A 331 -3.18 -2.93 1.65
CA LEU A 331 -3.05 -3.84 2.81
C LEU A 331 -2.42 -5.19 2.44
N ARG A 332 -2.50 -5.57 1.16
CA ARG A 332 -1.98 -6.81 0.57
C ARG A 332 -1.56 -6.52 -0.86
N ASN A 333 -0.67 -7.31 -1.44
CA ASN A 333 -0.40 -7.19 -2.87
C ASN A 333 -1.68 -7.36 -3.66
N VAL A 334 -1.90 -6.48 -4.63
CA VAL A 334 -3.09 -6.49 -5.49
C VAL A 334 -2.70 -6.37 -6.95
N ASP A 335 -3.46 -7.08 -7.79
CA ASP A 335 -3.28 -7.13 -9.23
C ASP A 335 -4.55 -6.69 -9.94
N ASN A 336 -4.42 -6.38 -11.24
CA ASN A 336 -5.53 -6.01 -12.10
C ASN A 336 -6.34 -4.83 -11.54
N ILE A 337 -5.66 -3.81 -11.04
CA ILE A 337 -6.31 -2.56 -10.65
C ILE A 337 -6.86 -1.92 -11.91
N HIS A 338 -8.15 -1.66 -11.92
CA HIS A 338 -8.88 -1.15 -13.07
C HIS A 338 -9.97 -0.20 -12.61
N LEU A 339 -10.03 0.97 -13.24
CA LEU A 339 -11.09 1.95 -13.05
C LEU A 339 -12.10 1.83 -14.18
N ALA A 340 -13.37 1.80 -13.84
CA ALA A 340 -14.48 2.03 -14.77
C ALA A 340 -15.39 3.12 -14.20
N VAL A 341 -15.76 4.10 -15.04
CA VAL A 341 -16.67 5.17 -14.65
C VAL A 341 -17.97 5.00 -15.41
N TYR A 342 -19.09 5.09 -14.69
CA TYR A 342 -20.45 4.94 -15.23
C TYR A 342 -21.28 6.17 -14.88
N LYS A 343 -22.32 6.45 -15.68
CA LYS A 343 -23.35 7.39 -15.28
C LYS A 343 -24.04 6.92 -14.01
N ALA A 344 -24.53 7.85 -13.20
CA ALA A 344 -25.18 7.51 -11.93
C ALA A 344 -26.44 6.63 -12.11
N ASP A 345 -27.15 6.79 -13.22
CA ASP A 345 -28.36 6.06 -13.58
C ASP A 345 -28.11 4.68 -14.22
N ASP A 346 -26.87 4.36 -14.62
CA ASP A 346 -26.48 3.03 -15.08
C ASP A 346 -26.26 2.07 -13.89
N VAL A 347 -27.37 1.71 -13.25
CA VAL A 347 -27.36 0.87 -12.03
C VAL A 347 -26.75 -0.52 -12.29
N LYS A 348 -26.86 -1.04 -13.51
CA LYS A 348 -26.31 -2.35 -13.90
C LYS A 348 -24.86 -2.29 -14.30
N ARG A 349 -24.32 -1.10 -14.53
CA ARG A 349 -22.93 -0.88 -14.98
C ARG A 349 -22.61 -1.62 -16.29
N GLU A 350 -23.53 -1.54 -17.25
CA GLU A 350 -23.39 -2.19 -18.55
C GLU A 350 -22.62 -1.32 -19.57
N HIS A 351 -22.54 0.00 -19.32
CA HIS A 351 -22.01 0.98 -20.29
C HIS A 351 -20.98 1.90 -19.62
N PRO A 352 -19.73 1.48 -19.43
CA PRO A 352 -18.70 2.36 -18.93
C PRO A 352 -18.46 3.50 -19.92
N ILE A 353 -18.40 4.72 -19.41
CA ILE A 353 -18.05 5.91 -20.21
C ILE A 353 -16.55 6.13 -20.29
N TYR A 354 -15.81 5.62 -19.30
CA TYR A 354 -14.36 5.68 -19.22
C TYR A 354 -13.82 4.44 -18.53
N GLU A 355 -12.70 3.95 -19.03
CA GLU A 355 -11.96 2.85 -18.41
C GLU A 355 -10.46 3.13 -18.45
N ASN A 356 -9.77 2.78 -17.37
CA ASN A 356 -8.31 2.82 -17.27
C ASN A 356 -7.85 1.64 -16.41
N GLY A 357 -6.70 1.03 -16.72
CA GLY A 357 -6.37 -0.16 -15.96
C GLY A 357 -5.01 -0.81 -16.22
N ASN A 358 -4.85 -2.01 -15.64
CA ASN A 358 -3.69 -2.90 -15.68
C ASN A 358 -2.52 -2.45 -14.80
N GLU A 359 -2.81 -2.04 -13.59
CA GLU A 359 -1.81 -1.76 -12.57
C GLU A 359 -1.77 -2.90 -11.55
N SER A 360 -0.59 -3.17 -10.99
CA SER A 360 -0.38 -4.02 -9.82
C SER A 360 0.35 -3.23 -8.76
N GLN A 361 -0.02 -3.43 -7.50
CA GLN A 361 0.60 -2.74 -6.38
C GLN A 361 1.01 -3.71 -5.27
N LYS A 362 2.21 -3.49 -4.75
CA LYS A 362 2.68 -4.18 -3.55
C LYS A 362 2.00 -3.60 -2.31
N LYS A 363 1.91 -4.41 -1.26
CA LYS A 363 1.50 -3.97 0.08
C LYS A 363 2.26 -2.69 0.46
N SER A 364 1.55 -1.73 1.05
CA SER A 364 2.12 -0.49 1.58
C SER A 364 3.17 -0.78 2.65
N ASP A 365 4.21 0.04 2.74
CA ASP A 365 5.29 -0.14 3.71
C ASP A 365 4.75 0.07 5.13
N PHE A 366 5.09 -0.85 6.02
CA PHE A 366 4.77 -0.75 7.44
C PHE A 366 5.94 -0.17 8.26
N GLY A 367 7.13 -0.13 7.69
CA GLY A 367 8.35 0.28 8.35
C GLY A 367 8.60 1.79 8.35
N TRP A 368 9.84 2.16 8.19
CA TRP A 368 10.34 3.53 8.27
C TRP A 368 10.21 4.33 6.95
N ARG A 369 9.90 3.68 5.83
CA ARG A 369 9.71 4.35 4.54
C ARG A 369 8.34 5.04 4.47
N ILE A 370 8.29 6.28 4.94
CA ILE A 370 7.04 7.05 5.04
C ILE A 370 6.37 7.23 3.68
N ASN A 371 7.14 7.46 2.63
CA ASN A 371 6.63 7.72 1.28
C ASN A 371 5.91 6.53 0.64
N ASP A 372 6.10 5.31 1.17
CA ASP A 372 5.45 4.10 0.66
C ASP A 372 4.21 3.66 1.46
N ARG A 373 3.77 4.48 2.42
CA ARG A 373 2.59 4.16 3.26
C ARG A 373 1.27 4.30 2.54
N SER A 374 1.14 5.29 1.66
CA SER A 374 0.01 5.41 0.76
C SER A 374 0.51 5.73 -0.65
N LYS A 375 -0.21 5.26 -1.65
CA LYS A 375 0.19 5.39 -3.05
C LYS A 375 -0.96 5.90 -3.89
N VAL A 376 -0.67 6.88 -4.73
CA VAL A 376 -1.61 7.28 -5.77
C VAL A 376 -1.60 6.20 -6.84
N LEU A 377 -2.74 5.57 -7.08
CA LEU A 377 -2.88 4.52 -8.10
C LEU A 377 -2.98 5.17 -9.48
N TYR A 378 -2.09 4.77 -10.39
CA TYR A 378 -2.09 5.28 -11.76
C TYR A 378 -3.38 4.91 -12.52
N ALA A 379 -3.81 3.65 -12.38
CA ALA A 379 -5.04 3.15 -13.00
C ALA A 379 -6.32 3.85 -12.50
N SER A 380 -6.24 4.58 -11.40
CA SER A 380 -7.38 5.26 -10.78
C SER A 380 -7.64 6.68 -11.30
N HIS A 381 -6.79 7.19 -12.18
CA HIS A 381 -6.87 8.56 -12.67
C HIS A 381 -8.05 8.75 -13.63
N TRP A 382 -8.85 9.79 -13.39
CA TRP A 382 -9.92 10.24 -14.29
C TRP A 382 -9.94 11.76 -14.39
N ALA A 383 -9.91 12.27 -15.61
CA ALA A 383 -9.91 13.70 -15.94
C ALA A 383 -11.31 14.22 -16.36
N GLY A 384 -12.39 13.57 -15.92
CA GLY A 384 -13.76 13.98 -16.31
C GLY A 384 -14.06 13.85 -17.80
N LYS A 385 -13.36 12.94 -18.47
CA LYS A 385 -13.50 12.71 -19.92
C LYS A 385 -13.98 11.28 -20.19
N ASP A 386 -14.62 11.13 -21.34
CA ASP A 386 -14.99 9.81 -21.88
C ASP A 386 -13.81 9.16 -22.63
N GLN A 387 -14.04 7.98 -23.21
CA GLN A 387 -13.03 7.26 -23.99
C GLN A 387 -12.61 7.98 -25.31
N ASN A 388 -13.36 9.00 -25.72
CA ASN A 388 -13.06 9.81 -26.91
C ASN A 388 -12.39 11.13 -26.54
N ASP A 389 -11.89 11.27 -25.30
CA ASP A 389 -11.27 12.48 -24.76
C ASP A 389 -12.22 13.71 -24.70
N GLN A 390 -13.54 13.47 -24.67
CA GLN A 390 -14.54 14.52 -24.54
C GLN A 390 -14.92 14.70 -23.07
N VAL A 391 -14.94 15.94 -22.59
CA VAL A 391 -15.41 16.25 -21.24
C VAL A 391 -16.86 15.78 -21.09
N VAL A 392 -17.13 15.03 -20.03
CA VAL A 392 -18.48 14.52 -19.77
C VAL A 392 -19.38 15.62 -19.24
N PRO A 393 -20.72 15.53 -19.43
CA PRO A 393 -21.67 16.49 -18.86
C PRO A 393 -21.57 16.59 -17.34
N ASP A 394 -21.93 17.75 -16.79
CA ASP A 394 -22.08 17.91 -15.35
C ASP A 394 -23.12 16.92 -14.80
N GLY A 395 -22.85 16.42 -13.61
CA GLY A 395 -23.72 15.43 -12.97
C GLY A 395 -22.97 14.42 -12.11
N GLU A 396 -23.72 13.46 -11.58
CA GLU A 396 -23.16 12.38 -10.75
C GLU A 396 -22.71 11.18 -11.58
N TYR A 397 -21.59 10.61 -11.18
CA TYR A 397 -20.99 9.43 -11.80
C TYR A 397 -20.61 8.39 -10.74
N GLN A 398 -20.65 7.12 -11.13
CA GLN A 398 -20.12 6.03 -10.34
C GLN A 398 -18.64 5.82 -10.72
N TYR A 399 -17.75 6.10 -9.79
CA TYR A 399 -16.33 5.83 -9.87
C TYR A 399 -16.08 4.46 -9.24
N VAL A 400 -15.79 3.44 -10.06
CA VAL A 400 -15.70 2.04 -9.66
C VAL A 400 -14.28 1.54 -9.92
N LEU A 401 -13.50 1.37 -8.85
CA LEU A 401 -12.17 0.78 -8.92
C LEU A 401 -12.27 -0.70 -8.53
N THR A 402 -11.92 -1.59 -9.43
CA THR A 402 -11.82 -3.03 -9.18
C THR A 402 -10.36 -3.46 -9.06
N TYR A 403 -10.09 -4.45 -8.26
CA TYR A 403 -8.76 -5.04 -8.07
C TYR A 403 -8.88 -6.45 -7.52
N ARG A 404 -7.82 -7.23 -7.58
CA ARG A 404 -7.78 -8.57 -7.01
C ARG A 404 -6.57 -8.74 -6.09
N PRO A 405 -6.75 -9.15 -4.82
CA PRO A 405 -5.64 -9.57 -3.99
C PRO A 405 -4.85 -10.71 -4.65
N SER A 406 -3.52 -10.65 -4.61
CA SER A 406 -2.64 -11.64 -5.27
C SER A 406 -2.66 -13.01 -4.60
N THR A 407 -3.41 -13.17 -3.50
CA THR A 407 -3.57 -14.46 -2.82
C THR A 407 -4.35 -15.44 -3.69
N PRO A 408 -3.89 -16.69 -3.87
CA PRO A 408 -4.60 -17.69 -4.64
C PRO A 408 -6.04 -17.90 -4.17
N GLY A 409 -6.97 -17.93 -5.12
CA GLY A 409 -8.40 -18.07 -4.84
C GLY A 409 -9.11 -16.78 -4.39
N ALA A 410 -8.43 -15.65 -4.28
CA ALA A 410 -9.06 -14.37 -3.99
C ALA A 410 -9.95 -13.93 -5.16
N LYS A 411 -11.14 -13.42 -4.83
CA LYS A 411 -12.07 -12.85 -5.80
C LYS A 411 -11.74 -11.38 -6.03
N PRO A 412 -12.14 -10.81 -7.18
CA PRO A 412 -12.10 -9.37 -7.37
C PRO A 412 -12.85 -8.65 -6.26
N GLN A 413 -12.30 -7.52 -5.84
CA GLN A 413 -12.87 -6.59 -4.86
C GLN A 413 -13.05 -5.24 -5.52
N GLU A 414 -13.92 -4.39 -4.96
CA GLU A 414 -14.19 -3.08 -5.53
C GLU A 414 -14.27 -1.97 -4.48
N ILE A 415 -13.89 -0.78 -4.90
CA ILE A 415 -14.17 0.48 -4.24
C ILE A 415 -15.09 1.28 -5.16
N THR A 416 -16.30 1.55 -4.69
CA THR A 416 -17.26 2.37 -5.42
C THR A 416 -17.51 3.67 -4.67
N LEU A 417 -17.33 4.79 -5.37
CA LEU A 417 -17.60 6.14 -4.89
C LEU A 417 -18.50 6.86 -5.89
N LYS A 418 -19.34 7.75 -5.39
CA LYS A 418 -20.09 8.70 -6.23
C LYS A 418 -19.27 9.97 -6.35
N VAL A 419 -19.03 10.41 -7.57
CA VAL A 419 -18.25 11.62 -7.85
C VAL A 419 -19.08 12.53 -8.73
N LYS A 420 -19.13 13.81 -8.41
CA LYS A 420 -19.85 14.84 -9.17
C LYS A 420 -18.86 15.57 -10.07
N VAL A 421 -19.19 15.70 -11.33
CA VAL A 421 -18.55 16.63 -12.27
C VAL A 421 -19.37 17.92 -12.22
N ASP A 422 -18.70 19.04 -11.99
CA ASP A 422 -19.31 20.35 -11.84
C ASP A 422 -18.42 21.44 -12.46
N ASN A 423 -18.78 21.86 -13.66
CA ASN A 423 -18.10 22.96 -14.37
C ASN A 423 -18.91 24.27 -14.32
N GLN A 424 -19.99 24.29 -13.55
CA GLN A 424 -20.88 25.47 -13.50
C GLN A 424 -20.34 26.47 -12.50
N VAL A 425 -20.26 27.71 -12.93
CA VAL A 425 -19.93 28.82 -12.02
C VAL A 425 -21.16 29.28 -11.25
N PRO A 426 -21.07 29.64 -9.96
CA PRO A 426 -22.16 30.27 -9.22
C PRO A 426 -22.66 31.54 -9.88
N GLN A 427 -23.95 31.81 -9.81
CA GLN A 427 -24.56 32.95 -10.43
C GLN A 427 -25.45 33.74 -9.46
N LEU A 428 -25.70 35.01 -9.77
CA LEU A 428 -26.72 35.78 -9.05
C LEU A 428 -28.11 35.53 -9.64
N ALA A 429 -29.11 35.38 -8.79
CA ALA A 429 -30.51 35.25 -9.21
C ALA A 429 -31.03 36.49 -9.97
N THR A 430 -30.42 37.63 -9.73
CA THR A 430 -30.67 38.89 -10.45
C THR A 430 -29.37 39.67 -10.58
N SER A 431 -29.18 40.31 -11.71
CA SER A 431 -28.06 41.23 -11.97
C SER A 431 -28.47 42.71 -11.93
N LYS A 432 -29.72 42.99 -11.59
CA LYS A 432 -30.25 44.37 -11.60
C LYS A 432 -30.31 44.93 -10.20
N ASP A 433 -30.10 46.27 -10.12
CA ASP A 433 -30.25 47.06 -8.89
C ASP A 433 -29.39 46.56 -7.71
N LEU A 434 -28.22 45.98 -8.01
CA LEU A 434 -27.33 45.49 -6.99
C LEU A 434 -26.62 46.60 -6.22
N TYR A 435 -26.40 47.73 -6.84
CA TYR A 435 -25.70 48.88 -6.26
C TYR A 435 -26.59 50.12 -6.14
N ASP A 436 -26.65 50.66 -4.93
CA ASP A 436 -27.29 51.94 -4.66
C ASP A 436 -26.25 53.08 -4.59
N PRO A 437 -26.20 53.99 -5.56
CA PRO A 437 -25.21 55.06 -5.59
C PRO A 437 -25.41 56.12 -4.49
N LYS A 438 -26.61 56.23 -3.91
CA LYS A 438 -26.89 57.20 -2.84
C LYS A 438 -26.27 56.76 -1.50
N THR A 439 -26.33 55.48 -1.21
CA THR A 439 -25.79 54.90 0.02
C THR A 439 -24.45 54.22 -0.20
N ARG A 440 -23.95 54.14 -1.44
CA ARG A 440 -22.75 53.40 -1.85
C ARG A 440 -22.78 51.96 -1.38
N THR A 441 -23.94 51.33 -1.42
CA THR A 441 -24.12 49.98 -0.89
C THR A 441 -24.38 48.99 -2.03
N PHE A 442 -23.58 47.92 -2.05
CA PHE A 442 -23.77 46.78 -2.94
C PHE A 442 -24.50 45.66 -2.20
N ARG A 443 -25.54 45.06 -2.82
CA ARG A 443 -26.35 43.96 -2.30
C ARG A 443 -26.43 42.86 -3.34
N PRO A 444 -25.64 41.76 -3.18
CA PRO A 444 -25.59 40.71 -4.20
C PRO A 444 -26.90 39.91 -4.34
N GLY A 445 -27.80 39.96 -3.36
CA GLY A 445 -29.03 39.18 -3.40
C GLY A 445 -28.76 37.67 -3.24
N THR A 446 -29.64 36.86 -3.85
CA THR A 446 -29.54 35.40 -3.79
C THR A 446 -28.50 34.90 -4.79
N ILE A 447 -27.60 34.02 -4.30
CA ILE A 447 -26.63 33.28 -5.14
C ILE A 447 -27.25 31.92 -5.48
N ILE A 448 -27.22 31.57 -6.76
CA ILE A 448 -27.65 30.26 -7.27
C ILE A 448 -26.38 29.45 -7.51
N GLU A 449 -26.31 28.32 -6.86
CA GLU A 449 -25.27 27.32 -7.02
C GLU A 449 -25.90 25.93 -6.80
N GLU A 450 -25.93 25.08 -7.84
CA GLU A 450 -26.60 23.77 -7.86
C GLU A 450 -25.61 22.62 -8.01
N GLY A 451 -24.31 22.93 -8.09
CA GLY A 451 -23.24 21.98 -8.30
C GLY A 451 -22.64 21.46 -7.01
N SER A 452 -21.39 21.82 -6.76
CA SER A 452 -20.58 21.35 -5.62
C SER A 452 -20.90 22.06 -4.31
N GLY A 453 -21.61 23.17 -4.36
CA GLY A 453 -21.97 24.03 -3.23
C GLY A 453 -21.08 25.27 -3.11
N LEU A 454 -21.67 26.39 -2.73
CA LEU A 454 -20.96 27.66 -2.57
C LEU A 454 -19.85 27.54 -1.51
N ALA A 455 -18.63 27.92 -1.89
CA ALA A 455 -17.48 27.97 -0.99
C ALA A 455 -17.25 29.38 -0.42
N GLY A 456 -17.45 30.40 -1.23
CA GLY A 456 -17.23 31.77 -0.75
C GLY A 456 -17.68 32.86 -1.68
N LYS A 457 -17.60 34.08 -1.15
CA LYS A 457 -17.87 35.33 -1.86
C LYS A 457 -17.11 36.46 -1.21
N TYR A 458 -16.68 37.44 -2.01
CA TYR A 458 -16.17 38.72 -1.52
C TYR A 458 -16.41 39.85 -2.52
N LEU A 459 -16.45 41.10 -2.01
CA LEU A 459 -16.37 42.30 -2.83
C LEU A 459 -15.00 42.92 -2.66
N SER A 460 -14.36 43.32 -3.76
CA SER A 460 -13.05 43.95 -3.74
C SER A 460 -12.96 45.11 -4.74
N TYR A 461 -11.89 45.93 -4.62
CA TYR A 461 -11.53 46.96 -5.57
C TYR A 461 -10.01 47.04 -5.71
N GLN A 462 -9.53 47.65 -6.78
CA GLN A 462 -8.11 47.89 -7.00
C GLN A 462 -7.70 49.27 -6.46
N LYS A 463 -6.60 49.32 -5.72
CA LYS A 463 -5.96 50.56 -5.27
C LYS A 463 -4.45 50.39 -5.30
N ASP A 464 -3.77 51.28 -6.01
CA ASP A 464 -2.29 51.29 -6.12
C ASP A 464 -1.71 49.91 -6.55
N GLY A 465 -2.40 49.19 -7.46
CA GLY A 465 -2.02 47.87 -7.93
C GLY A 465 -2.29 46.71 -6.94
N GLN A 466 -2.98 46.97 -5.84
CA GLN A 466 -3.37 45.98 -4.86
C GLN A 466 -4.87 45.75 -4.85
N THR A 467 -5.28 44.49 -4.67
CA THR A 467 -6.68 44.13 -4.46
C THR A 467 -7.05 44.33 -2.99
N ILE A 468 -8.01 45.19 -2.72
CA ILE A 468 -8.50 45.46 -1.36
C ILE A 468 -9.90 44.86 -1.21
N GLU A 469 -10.03 43.93 -0.27
CA GLU A 469 -11.31 43.31 0.07
C GLU A 469 -12.17 44.23 0.95
N ILE A 470 -13.48 44.27 0.69
CA ILE A 470 -14.47 45.02 1.47
C ILE A 470 -15.17 44.03 2.42
N THR A 471 -15.12 44.30 3.72
CA THR A 471 -15.80 43.49 4.73
C THR A 471 -17.34 43.66 4.59
N PRO A 472 -18.13 42.58 4.54
CA PRO A 472 -19.57 42.65 4.48
C PRO A 472 -20.16 43.19 5.80
N ASN A 473 -21.28 43.91 5.69
CA ASN A 473 -22.14 44.29 6.80
C ASN A 473 -22.85 43.05 7.40
N GLN A 474 -23.47 43.21 8.56
CA GLN A 474 -24.22 42.12 9.22
C GLN A 474 -25.39 41.57 8.39
N ASP A 475 -25.96 42.42 7.50
CA ASP A 475 -27.04 42.03 6.58
C ASP A 475 -26.52 41.39 5.26
N GLY A 476 -25.21 41.19 5.13
CA GLY A 476 -24.57 40.63 3.93
C GLY A 476 -24.37 41.62 2.80
N SER A 477 -24.72 42.92 2.98
CA SER A 477 -24.42 44.00 2.04
C SER A 477 -22.98 44.49 2.22
N TYR A 478 -22.48 45.26 1.24
CA TYR A 478 -21.13 45.81 1.25
C TYR A 478 -21.18 47.33 1.08
N HIS A 479 -20.53 48.09 1.96
CA HIS A 479 -20.40 49.53 1.79
C HIS A 479 -19.09 49.86 1.08
N ILE A 480 -19.17 50.47 -0.11
CA ILE A 480 -18.01 50.86 -0.92
C ILE A 480 -17.47 52.20 -0.43
N PRO A 481 -16.20 52.30 0.03
CA PRO A 481 -15.64 53.54 0.56
C PRO A 481 -15.71 54.71 -0.44
N GLU A 482 -15.76 55.95 0.08
CA GLU A 482 -15.67 57.12 -0.75
C GLU A 482 -14.32 57.21 -1.48
N GLY A 483 -14.34 57.72 -2.72
CA GLY A 483 -13.12 57.84 -3.53
C GLY A 483 -12.69 56.55 -4.25
N VAL A 484 -13.33 55.41 -4.03
CA VAL A 484 -13.08 54.18 -4.80
C VAL A 484 -13.61 54.35 -6.23
N ASP A 485 -12.77 54.00 -7.20
CA ASP A 485 -13.17 53.91 -8.60
C ASP A 485 -14.07 52.68 -8.78
N LEU A 486 -15.36 52.93 -9.05
CA LEU A 486 -16.37 51.90 -9.19
C LEU A 486 -16.10 50.94 -10.36
N THR A 487 -15.33 51.38 -11.37
CA THR A 487 -14.96 50.51 -12.50
C THR A 487 -13.99 49.38 -12.09
N THR A 488 -13.34 49.54 -10.95
CA THR A 488 -12.42 48.54 -10.41
C THR A 488 -13.07 47.58 -9.39
N VAL A 489 -14.34 47.85 -9.03
CA VAL A 489 -15.06 47.02 -8.05
C VAL A 489 -15.48 45.71 -8.68
N ARG A 490 -15.17 44.60 -7.99
CA ARG A 490 -15.50 43.23 -8.41
C ARG A 490 -16.16 42.47 -7.29
N PHE A 491 -17.25 41.77 -7.63
CA PHE A 491 -17.89 40.80 -6.76
C PHE A 491 -17.56 39.39 -7.25
N SER A 492 -16.76 38.65 -6.48
CA SER A 492 -16.35 37.27 -6.80
C SER A 492 -17.14 36.29 -5.95
N ILE A 493 -17.65 35.26 -6.60
CA ILE A 493 -18.33 34.11 -5.98
C ILE A 493 -17.74 32.85 -6.54
N TRP A 494 -17.49 31.87 -5.69
CA TRP A 494 -16.93 30.60 -6.12
C TRP A 494 -17.51 29.40 -5.34
N ASP A 495 -17.53 28.27 -5.98
CA ASP A 495 -17.98 27.02 -5.41
C ASP A 495 -16.83 26.21 -4.76
N LYS A 496 -17.15 25.01 -4.27
CA LYS A 496 -16.17 24.14 -3.58
C LYS A 496 -15.11 23.50 -4.48
N VAL A 497 -15.30 23.57 -5.80
CA VAL A 497 -14.32 23.10 -6.79
C VAL A 497 -13.67 24.25 -7.56
N TYR A 498 -13.80 25.47 -7.00
CA TYR A 498 -13.18 26.72 -7.46
C TYR A 498 -13.68 27.25 -8.80
N ASN A 499 -14.84 26.79 -9.30
CA ASN A 499 -15.50 27.50 -10.40
C ASN A 499 -15.87 28.91 -9.92
N THR A 500 -15.23 29.90 -10.49
CA THR A 500 -15.32 31.29 -10.03
C THR A 500 -16.07 32.14 -11.04
N ASN A 501 -17.01 32.95 -10.56
CA ASN A 501 -17.67 33.98 -11.32
C ASN A 501 -17.34 35.34 -10.71
N THR A 502 -16.77 36.23 -11.54
CA THR A 502 -16.45 37.60 -11.15
C THR A 502 -17.33 38.56 -11.91
N LEU A 503 -18.02 39.38 -11.18
CA LEU A 503 -19.04 40.31 -11.68
C LEU A 503 -18.63 41.76 -11.41
N THR A 504 -18.97 42.63 -12.32
CA THR A 504 -18.88 44.09 -12.11
C THR A 504 -19.92 44.57 -11.10
N ILE A 505 -19.83 45.81 -10.70
CA ILE A 505 -20.79 46.42 -9.76
C ILE A 505 -22.25 46.42 -10.28
N ASP A 506 -22.41 46.39 -11.59
CA ASP A 506 -23.73 46.35 -12.26
C ASP A 506 -24.24 44.91 -12.41
N GLY A 507 -23.46 43.91 -11.95
CA GLY A 507 -23.79 42.48 -12.04
C GLY A 507 -23.55 41.86 -13.41
N GLU A 508 -22.85 42.54 -14.30
CA GLU A 508 -22.42 41.99 -15.57
C GLU A 508 -21.16 41.17 -15.39
N LYS A 509 -21.06 40.07 -16.15
CA LYS A 509 -19.85 39.22 -16.14
C LYS A 509 -18.68 40.02 -16.67
N GLU A 510 -17.56 39.99 -15.96
CA GLU A 510 -16.34 40.61 -16.45
C GLU A 510 -15.96 39.96 -17.81
N PRO A 511 -15.70 40.75 -18.86
CA PRO A 511 -15.16 40.16 -20.09
C PRO A 511 -13.87 39.43 -19.75
N ALA A 512 -13.72 38.19 -20.23
CA ALA A 512 -12.53 37.40 -20.00
C ALA A 512 -11.30 38.27 -20.31
N SER A 513 -10.48 38.54 -19.29
CA SER A 513 -9.22 39.23 -19.49
C SER A 513 -8.37 38.35 -20.42
N THR A 514 -7.92 38.94 -21.53
CA THR A 514 -6.95 38.33 -22.45
C THR A 514 -5.53 38.35 -21.85
N GLU A 515 -5.39 38.47 -20.56
CA GLU A 515 -4.15 38.21 -19.87
C GLU A 515 -4.04 36.70 -19.65
N LYS A 516 -3.55 36.02 -20.70
CA LYS A 516 -2.68 34.88 -20.47
C LYS A 516 -1.58 35.41 -19.55
N GLU A 517 -1.42 34.86 -18.35
CA GLU A 517 -0.16 34.95 -17.63
C GLU A 517 0.91 34.42 -18.59
N GLU A 518 1.59 35.32 -19.26
CA GLU A 518 2.81 35.01 -19.98
C GLU A 518 3.80 34.54 -18.91
N ALA A 519 4.14 33.27 -18.97
CA ALA A 519 5.33 32.78 -18.33
C ALA A 519 6.51 33.68 -18.78
N PRO A 520 7.44 34.06 -17.88
CA PRO A 520 8.53 34.95 -18.22
C PRO A 520 9.28 34.39 -19.43
N GLU A 521 9.27 35.13 -20.52
CA GLU A 521 10.04 34.86 -21.72
C GLU A 521 11.51 34.71 -21.35
N LYS A 522 12.03 33.51 -21.49
CA LYS A 522 13.45 33.32 -21.75
C LYS A 522 13.65 33.56 -23.23
N GLU A 523 14.32 34.67 -23.56
CA GLU A 523 14.90 34.88 -24.88
C GLU A 523 15.71 33.66 -25.30
N GLY A 524 15.30 33.04 -26.38
CA GLY A 524 16.00 31.90 -27.00
C GLY A 524 15.28 31.51 -28.26
N THR A 525 15.75 32.02 -29.35
CA THR A 525 15.30 31.81 -30.75
C THR A 525 14.89 30.38 -31.04
N ASN A 526 13.67 30.26 -31.54
CA ASN A 526 13.08 29.05 -32.12
C ASN A 526 13.58 28.85 -33.57
N PRO A 527 13.95 27.68 -33.99
CA PRO A 527 13.70 27.24 -35.34
C PRO A 527 12.82 25.97 -35.35
N ASP A 528 11.76 26.08 -36.13
CA ASP A 528 10.92 25.08 -36.77
C ASP A 528 11.07 23.61 -36.33
N THR A 529 10.01 23.11 -35.67
CA THR A 529 9.83 21.68 -35.45
C THR A 529 9.16 21.04 -36.68
N GLU A 530 9.96 20.53 -37.62
CA GLU A 530 9.54 19.42 -38.46
C GLU A 530 9.43 18.15 -37.58
N LYS A 531 8.28 17.48 -37.69
CA LYS A 531 8.09 16.13 -37.15
C LYS A 531 9.10 15.17 -37.78
N ALA A 532 10.10 14.79 -37.01
CA ALA A 532 10.98 13.67 -37.41
C ALA A 532 10.22 12.36 -37.22
N GLU A 533 9.94 11.64 -38.31
CA GLU A 533 9.54 10.24 -38.27
C GLU A 533 10.70 9.39 -37.71
N ALA A 534 10.43 8.61 -36.68
CA ALA A 534 11.40 7.70 -36.06
C ALA A 534 11.85 6.64 -37.09
N LYS A 535 13.06 6.74 -37.56
CA LYS A 535 13.77 5.66 -38.25
C LYS A 535 14.67 4.96 -37.24
N ASP A 536 14.42 3.65 -37.07
CA ASP A 536 15.17 2.72 -36.22
C ASP A 536 15.20 3.01 -34.73
N GLY A 537 14.31 2.32 -33.98
CA GLY A 537 14.11 2.43 -32.53
C GLY A 537 15.31 2.00 -31.67
N ARG A 538 16.48 2.61 -31.84
CA ARG A 538 17.64 2.40 -30.97
C ARG A 538 17.74 3.54 -29.98
N LEU A 539 17.43 3.24 -28.71
CA LEU A 539 17.64 4.16 -27.60
C LEU A 539 19.07 3.97 -27.08
N GLU A 540 19.92 5.02 -27.15
CA GLU A 540 21.21 5.05 -26.47
C GLU A 540 21.08 5.83 -25.15
N VAL A 541 21.29 5.14 -24.04
CA VAL A 541 21.26 5.76 -22.70
C VAL A 541 22.69 5.93 -22.23
N ARG A 542 23.10 7.17 -21.94
CA ARG A 542 24.41 7.50 -21.34
C ARG A 542 24.23 7.96 -19.91
N ILE A 543 24.94 7.33 -18.99
CA ILE A 543 24.99 7.76 -17.59
C ILE A 543 26.13 8.76 -17.46
N VAL A 544 25.83 9.93 -16.93
CA VAL A 544 26.79 11.04 -16.77
C VAL A 544 26.79 11.55 -15.32
N ASP A 545 27.93 12.11 -14.88
CA ASP A 545 28.06 12.79 -13.60
C ASP A 545 27.35 14.17 -13.60
N GLU A 546 27.44 14.89 -12.49
CA GLU A 546 26.78 16.19 -12.29
C GLU A 546 27.23 17.29 -13.28
N VAL A 547 28.38 17.11 -13.94
CA VAL A 547 28.93 18.05 -14.95
C VAL A 547 28.80 17.49 -16.38
N GLY A 548 28.16 16.32 -16.56
CA GLY A 548 27.86 15.75 -17.87
C GLY A 548 28.91 14.79 -18.44
N ASN A 549 29.91 14.35 -17.66
CA ASN A 549 30.89 13.35 -18.11
C ASN A 549 30.35 11.93 -17.91
N PRO A 550 30.64 10.99 -18.83
CA PRO A 550 30.29 9.58 -18.63
C PRO A 550 30.87 9.01 -17.33
N THR A 551 30.06 8.34 -16.53
CA THR A 551 30.48 7.73 -15.27
C THR A 551 29.99 6.30 -15.13
N SER A 552 30.77 5.47 -14.47
CA SER A 552 30.38 4.12 -14.04
C SER A 552 29.94 4.09 -12.57
N GLN A 553 30.03 5.22 -11.86
CA GLN A 553 29.50 5.34 -10.50
C GLN A 553 28.01 5.68 -10.59
N TYR A 554 27.17 4.97 -9.85
CA TYR A 554 25.74 5.23 -9.78
C TYR A 554 25.47 6.36 -8.78
N PRO A 555 25.14 7.59 -9.23
CA PRO A 555 24.75 8.66 -8.31
C PRO A 555 23.35 8.39 -7.75
N GLU A 556 23.03 8.98 -6.61
CA GLU A 556 21.67 8.91 -6.03
C GLU A 556 20.60 9.50 -6.97
N ILE A 557 20.99 10.35 -7.91
CA ILE A 557 20.14 10.95 -8.93
C ILE A 557 20.72 10.61 -10.30
N MET A 558 19.99 9.88 -11.14
CA MET A 558 20.34 9.65 -12.54
C MET A 558 19.63 10.66 -13.44
N ARG A 559 20.42 11.36 -14.27
CA ARG A 559 19.90 12.23 -15.33
C ARG A 559 20.03 11.51 -16.66
N TYR A 560 18.95 11.45 -17.41
CA TYR A 560 18.93 10.86 -18.75
C TYR A 560 18.87 11.97 -19.80
N GLN A 561 19.63 11.80 -20.86
CA GLN A 561 19.55 12.61 -22.07
C GLN A 561 19.33 11.66 -23.24
N VAL A 562 18.28 11.90 -24.03
CA VAL A 562 18.00 11.10 -25.22
C VAL A 562 18.51 11.85 -26.45
N PHE A 563 19.27 11.15 -27.27
CA PHE A 563 19.82 11.68 -28.51
C PHE A 563 19.30 10.87 -29.68
N ASP A 564 19.10 11.53 -30.83
CA ASP A 564 18.79 10.84 -32.07
C ASP A 564 20.03 10.15 -32.66
N SER A 565 19.86 9.45 -33.78
CA SER A 565 20.94 8.74 -34.46
C SER A 565 22.04 9.65 -35.02
N GLU A 566 21.79 10.97 -35.08
CA GLU A 566 22.73 11.99 -35.54
C GLU A 566 23.45 12.68 -34.37
N GLY A 567 23.10 12.29 -33.13
CA GLY A 567 23.69 12.83 -31.90
C GLY A 567 23.06 14.13 -31.41
N ASN A 568 21.89 14.51 -31.94
CA ASN A 568 21.14 15.66 -31.45
C ASN A 568 20.27 15.26 -30.26
N ARG A 569 20.21 16.13 -29.27
CA ARG A 569 19.37 15.89 -28.10
C ARG A 569 17.88 16.08 -28.45
N VAL A 570 17.05 15.05 -28.22
CA VAL A 570 15.63 15.01 -28.63
C VAL A 570 14.64 15.02 -27.46
N ASP A 571 15.12 15.14 -26.22
CA ASP A 571 14.27 15.13 -25.03
C ASP A 571 14.48 16.34 -24.13
N LYS A 572 13.56 16.53 -23.21
CA LYS A 572 13.75 17.37 -22.01
C LYS A 572 14.40 16.54 -20.92
N GLU A 573 15.17 17.16 -20.03
CA GLU A 573 15.81 16.48 -18.89
C GLU A 573 14.75 15.78 -18.02
N PHE A 574 14.92 14.46 -17.81
CA PHE A 574 14.15 13.71 -16.83
C PHE A 574 15.05 13.42 -15.64
N ASN A 575 14.60 13.80 -14.45
CA ASN A 575 15.21 13.39 -13.19
C ASN A 575 14.47 12.15 -12.68
N THR A 576 15.14 11.00 -12.61
CA THR A 576 14.61 9.82 -11.94
C THR A 576 15.40 9.55 -10.68
N TYR A 577 14.70 9.30 -9.59
CA TYR A 577 15.32 8.77 -8.38
C TYR A 577 15.49 7.26 -8.57
N TYR A 578 16.71 6.78 -8.38
CA TYR A 578 16.98 5.35 -8.41
C TYR A 578 16.69 4.75 -7.04
N GLU A 579 15.60 4.00 -6.92
CA GLU A 579 15.45 3.07 -5.81
C GLU A 579 16.28 1.83 -6.14
N SER A 580 17.33 1.59 -5.34
CA SER A 580 18.14 0.37 -5.42
C SER A 580 17.31 -0.83 -4.98
N ASN A 581 16.52 -1.37 -5.90
CA ASN A 581 15.94 -2.71 -5.80
C ASN A 581 16.48 -3.52 -6.98
N LEU A 582 17.72 -3.98 -6.86
CA LEU A 582 18.18 -5.14 -7.61
C LEU A 582 18.06 -6.38 -6.72
N PRO A 583 17.66 -7.52 -7.32
CA PRO A 583 17.18 -8.73 -6.64
C PRO A 583 18.16 -9.37 -5.68
#